data_ef98bbdad7089d02c48812d69822ceb3
#
_entry.id   ef98bbdad7089d02c48812d69822ceb3
#
_cell.length_a   1.000
_cell.length_b   1.000
_cell.length_c   1.000
_cell.angle_alpha   90.00
_cell.angle_beta   90.00
_cell.angle_gamma   90.00
#
_symmetry.space_group_name_H-M   'P 1'
#
loop_
_entity.id
_entity.type
_entity.pdbx_description
1 polymer ?
#
loop_
_entity_poly.entity_id
_entity_poly.type
_entity_poly.pdbx_seq_one_letter_code
_entity_poly.pdbx_strand_id
1 'polypeptide(L)'
;MNSQMQRIQRKFAKQNDLRIFSFTVDPDIDTVAQMKRYALAHQAKAGQWHFLTGKKADLYSLARRSFFVLKPAEAQNLGDAGSDFIHTNNFVLIDRQMRIRGYYDGTNPKEVSLLQAHIAQLLDERQ
;
A
#
# COMPACT_ATOMS: atom_id res chain seq x y z
N MET A 1 -4.18 -9.83 1.39
CA MET A 1 -3.35 -8.75 0.81
C MET A 1 -1.87 -8.92 1.11
N ASN A 2 -1.49 -9.19 2.35
CA ASN A 2 -0.07 -9.29 2.69
C ASN A 2 0.64 -10.45 1.99
N SER A 3 -0.04 -11.57 1.77
CA SER A 3 0.56 -12.69 1.01
C SER A 3 0.84 -12.30 -0.43
N GLN A 4 -0.03 -11.50 -1.05
CA GLN A 4 0.20 -10.99 -2.40
C GLN A 4 1.34 -9.96 -2.42
N MET A 5 1.45 -9.14 -1.37
CA MET A 5 2.56 -8.20 -1.26
C MET A 5 3.89 -8.92 -1.05
N GLN A 6 3.92 -10.02 -0.29
CA GLN A 6 5.11 -10.88 -0.18
C GLN A 6 5.55 -11.41 -1.54
N ARG A 7 4.59 -11.75 -2.37
CA ARG A 7 4.84 -12.22 -3.73
C ARG A 7 5.55 -11.15 -4.56
N ILE A 8 5.10 -9.91 -4.46
CA ILE A 8 5.74 -8.77 -5.12
C ILE A 8 7.15 -8.56 -4.57
N GLN A 9 7.30 -8.58 -3.26
CA GLN A 9 8.60 -8.42 -2.62
C GLN A 9 9.61 -9.47 -3.09
N ARG A 10 9.20 -10.72 -3.14
CA ARG A 10 10.09 -11.81 -3.58
C ARG A 10 10.57 -11.61 -5.02
N LYS A 11 9.66 -11.20 -5.89
CA LYS A 11 10.00 -10.99 -7.31
C LYS A 11 11.01 -9.87 -7.49
N PHE A 12 10.86 -8.79 -6.71
CA PHE A 12 11.67 -7.58 -6.88
C PHE A 12 12.66 -7.36 -5.73
N ALA A 13 13.03 -8.41 -4.99
CA ALA A 13 13.86 -8.30 -3.80
C ALA A 13 15.24 -7.67 -4.08
N LYS A 14 15.75 -7.82 -5.29
CA LYS A 14 17.06 -7.28 -5.69
C LYS A 14 16.97 -5.88 -6.29
N GLN A 15 15.76 -5.32 -6.43
CA GLN A 15 15.57 -4.00 -7.02
C GLN A 15 15.64 -2.93 -5.94
N ASN A 16 16.69 -2.13 -5.95
CA ASN A 16 16.87 -1.05 -4.97
C ASN A 16 15.94 0.13 -5.23
N ASP A 17 15.39 0.23 -6.44
CA ASP A 17 14.53 1.34 -6.84
C ASP A 17 13.07 1.15 -6.46
N LEU A 18 12.70 -0.03 -5.97
CA LEU A 18 11.32 -0.31 -5.55
C LEU A 18 11.20 -0.19 -4.04
N ARG A 19 10.19 0.55 -3.61
CA ARG A 19 9.79 0.64 -2.19
C ARG A 19 8.33 0.25 -2.05
N ILE A 20 8.02 -0.45 -0.98
CA ILE A 20 6.66 -0.86 -0.64
C ILE A 20 6.30 -0.20 0.68
N PHE A 21 5.14 0.45 0.73
CA PHE A 21 4.61 1.08 1.93
C PHE A 21 3.23 0.51 2.24
N SER A 22 3.09 -0.08 3.42
CA SER A 22 1.81 -0.54 3.94
C SER A 22 1.39 0.35 5.08
N PHE A 23 0.22 0.99 4.94
CA PHE A 23 -0.33 1.88 5.96
C PHE A 23 -1.38 1.15 6.76
N THR A 24 -1.38 1.34 8.09
CA THR A 24 -2.43 0.78 8.91
C THR A 24 -3.76 1.50 8.65
N VAL A 25 -4.85 0.74 8.80
CA VAL A 25 -6.21 1.28 8.79
C VAL A 25 -6.71 1.54 10.22
N ASP A 26 -6.03 1.02 11.23
CA ASP A 26 -6.40 1.18 12.64
C ASP A 26 -5.15 1.39 13.50
N PRO A 27 -4.68 2.64 13.61
CA PRO A 27 -3.44 2.92 14.35
C PRO A 27 -3.56 2.71 15.86
N ASP A 28 -4.78 2.65 16.41
CA ASP A 28 -4.96 2.39 17.83
C ASP A 28 -4.63 0.94 18.19
N ILE A 29 -4.93 0.02 17.29
CA ILE A 29 -4.59 -1.40 17.42
C ILE A 29 -3.20 -1.66 16.85
N ASP A 30 -2.91 -1.12 15.67
CA ASP A 30 -1.65 -1.32 14.97
C ASP A 30 -0.61 -0.29 15.43
N THR A 31 -0.13 -0.48 16.66
CA THR A 31 0.95 0.33 17.22
C THR A 31 2.27 0.05 16.49
N VAL A 32 3.30 0.86 16.77
CA VAL A 32 4.65 0.64 16.23
C VAL A 32 5.15 -0.76 16.56
N ALA A 33 4.93 -1.24 17.79
CA ALA A 33 5.33 -2.58 18.20
C ALA A 33 4.60 -3.66 17.41
N GLN A 34 3.29 -3.48 17.17
CA GLN A 34 2.49 -4.41 16.41
C GLN A 34 2.91 -4.42 14.93
N MET A 35 3.21 -3.26 14.38
CA MET A 35 3.70 -3.16 13.00
C MET A 35 5.04 -3.87 12.81
N LYS A 36 5.91 -3.81 13.81
CA LYS A 36 7.16 -4.59 13.78
C LYS A 36 6.89 -6.09 13.76
N ARG A 37 5.92 -6.56 14.54
CA ARG A 37 5.53 -7.98 14.52
C ARG A 37 4.99 -8.39 13.16
N TYR A 38 4.16 -7.56 12.54
CA TYR A 38 3.66 -7.82 11.19
C TYR A 38 4.80 -7.90 10.18
N ALA A 39 5.76 -6.98 10.25
CA ALA A 39 6.90 -6.99 9.35
C ALA A 39 7.70 -8.28 9.46
N LEU A 40 7.95 -8.75 10.68
CA LEU A 40 8.66 -10.01 10.91
C LEU A 40 7.84 -11.21 10.45
N ALA A 41 6.53 -11.23 10.75
CA ALA A 41 5.66 -12.32 10.39
C ALA A 41 5.53 -12.49 8.87
N HIS A 42 5.58 -11.39 8.12
CA HIS A 42 5.49 -11.39 6.67
C HIS A 42 6.84 -11.33 5.98
N GLN A 43 7.93 -11.47 6.74
CA GLN A 43 9.30 -11.49 6.20
C GLN A 43 9.62 -10.25 5.37
N ALA A 44 9.15 -9.09 5.83
CA ALA A 44 9.38 -7.83 5.15
C ALA A 44 10.88 -7.49 5.14
N LYS A 45 11.41 -7.21 3.95
CA LYS A 45 12.82 -6.85 3.80
C LYS A 45 13.02 -5.41 4.26
N ALA A 46 13.91 -5.22 5.25
CA ALA A 46 14.26 -3.90 5.73
C ALA A 46 14.81 -3.03 4.58
N GLY A 47 14.35 -1.78 4.52
CA GLY A 47 14.73 -0.85 3.45
C GLY A 47 13.92 -0.97 2.17
N GLN A 48 13.12 -2.02 2.01
CA GLN A 48 12.26 -2.17 0.84
C GLN A 48 10.78 -2.17 1.19
N TRP A 49 10.36 -2.85 2.23
CA TRP A 49 8.96 -2.92 2.64
C TRP A 49 8.79 -2.32 4.04
N HIS A 50 8.03 -1.23 4.12
CA HIS A 50 7.81 -0.47 5.33
C HIS A 50 6.36 -0.54 5.77
N PHE A 51 6.13 -0.85 7.02
CA PHE A 51 4.81 -0.80 7.64
C PHE A 51 4.71 0.50 8.43
N LEU A 52 3.73 1.33 8.08
CA LEU A 52 3.61 2.69 8.60
C LEU A 52 2.32 2.86 9.38
N THR A 53 2.42 3.56 10.50
CA THR A 53 1.30 3.95 11.32
C THR A 53 1.36 5.45 11.60
N GLY A 54 0.31 6.01 12.18
CA GLY A 54 0.25 7.43 12.51
C GLY A 54 -1.10 7.79 13.06
N LYS A 55 -1.41 9.08 13.07
CA LYS A 55 -2.72 9.56 13.48
C LYS A 55 -3.76 9.18 12.45
N LYS A 56 -4.91 8.71 12.92
CA LYS A 56 -6.00 8.24 12.06
C LYS A 56 -6.44 9.30 11.05
N ALA A 57 -6.59 10.54 11.50
CA ALA A 57 -6.99 11.64 10.61
C ALA A 57 -5.97 11.87 9.49
N ASP A 58 -4.69 11.77 9.80
CA ASP A 58 -3.62 11.95 8.81
C ASP A 58 -3.60 10.81 7.80
N LEU A 59 -3.81 9.57 8.26
CA LEU A 59 -3.88 8.39 7.39
C LEU A 59 -5.07 8.49 6.44
N TYR A 60 -6.23 8.92 6.94
CA TYR A 60 -7.42 9.11 6.12
C TYR A 60 -7.24 10.22 5.10
N SER A 61 -6.64 11.33 5.52
CA SER A 61 -6.35 12.46 4.63
C SER A 61 -5.41 12.02 3.50
N LEU A 62 -4.37 11.28 3.83
CA LEU A 62 -3.42 10.75 2.86
C LEU A 62 -4.14 9.84 1.84
N ALA A 63 -4.97 8.93 2.34
CA ALA A 63 -5.70 7.99 1.48
C ALA A 63 -6.64 8.72 0.51
N ARG A 64 -7.36 9.74 1.00
CA ARG A 64 -8.33 10.47 0.18
C ARG A 64 -7.69 11.45 -0.79
N ARG A 65 -6.70 12.20 -0.31
CA ARG A 65 -6.17 13.36 -1.06
C ARG A 65 -4.98 13.01 -1.93
N SER A 66 -4.14 12.11 -1.46
CA SER A 66 -2.89 11.80 -2.16
C SER A 66 -2.99 10.56 -3.01
N PHE A 67 -3.67 9.51 -2.52
CA PHE A 67 -3.74 8.24 -3.22
C PHE A 67 -5.10 7.95 -3.85
N PHE A 68 -6.12 8.77 -3.56
CA PHE A 68 -7.46 8.63 -4.13
C PHE A 68 -8.05 7.22 -3.96
N VAL A 69 -7.78 6.58 -2.82
CA VAL A 69 -8.28 5.23 -2.55
C VAL A 69 -9.69 5.24 -1.98
N LEU A 70 -10.24 6.43 -1.69
CA LEU A 70 -11.64 6.60 -1.31
C LEU A 70 -12.34 7.46 -2.34
N LYS A 71 -13.54 7.04 -2.75
CA LYS A 71 -14.38 7.83 -3.63
C LYS A 71 -15.01 8.98 -2.85
N PRO A 72 -15.36 10.11 -3.52
CA PRO A 72 -15.97 11.24 -2.82
C PRO A 72 -17.24 10.89 -2.04
N ALA A 73 -18.09 10.02 -2.57
CA ALA A 73 -19.30 9.57 -1.90
C ALA A 73 -19.00 8.81 -0.61
N GLU A 74 -17.98 7.99 -0.61
CA GLU A 74 -17.51 7.27 0.58
C GLU A 74 -16.93 8.23 1.60
N ALA A 75 -16.22 9.24 1.14
CA ALA A 75 -15.62 10.26 2.00
C ALA A 75 -16.66 11.03 2.80
N GLN A 76 -17.86 11.21 2.27
CA GLN A 76 -18.96 11.91 2.95
C GLN A 76 -19.46 11.15 4.18
N ASN A 77 -19.24 9.85 4.25
CA ASN A 77 -19.72 9.00 5.34
C ASN A 77 -18.69 8.79 6.43
N LEU A 78 -17.58 9.48 6.39
CA LEU A 78 -16.45 9.24 7.31
C LEU A 78 -16.76 9.54 8.77
N GLY A 79 -17.80 10.30 9.07
CA GLY A 79 -18.13 10.66 10.44
C GLY A 79 -18.50 9.48 11.32
N ASP A 80 -19.07 8.44 10.73
CA ASP A 80 -19.72 7.40 11.50
C ASP A 80 -18.91 6.10 11.63
N ALA A 81 -18.10 5.78 10.65
CA ALA A 81 -17.39 4.51 10.62
C ALA A 81 -16.08 4.69 9.89
N GLY A 82 -15.29 5.65 10.33
CA GLY A 82 -14.09 6.05 9.63
C GLY A 82 -13.12 4.92 9.30
N SER A 83 -13.01 3.90 10.16
CA SER A 83 -12.10 2.79 9.91
C SER A 83 -12.46 1.96 8.69
N ASP A 84 -13.76 1.88 8.36
CA ASP A 84 -14.20 1.03 7.24
C ASP A 84 -13.82 1.60 5.88
N PHE A 85 -13.62 2.89 5.79
CA PHE A 85 -13.39 3.57 4.51
C PHE A 85 -11.99 3.37 3.95
N ILE A 86 -11.03 3.04 4.80
CA ILE A 86 -9.67 2.76 4.34
C ILE A 86 -9.46 1.28 4.09
N HIS A 87 -10.43 0.44 4.40
CA HIS A 87 -10.40 -0.98 4.06
C HIS A 87 -10.64 -1.17 2.56
N THR A 88 -9.85 -0.53 1.75
CA THR A 88 -9.79 -0.83 0.33
C THR A 88 -8.77 -1.93 0.14
N ASN A 89 -9.02 -2.80 -0.82
CA ASN A 89 -8.08 -3.85 -1.17
C ASN A 89 -7.09 -3.38 -2.24
N ASN A 90 -6.99 -2.07 -2.44
CA ASN A 90 -6.20 -1.53 -3.54
C ASN A 90 -4.72 -1.43 -3.19
N PHE A 91 -3.90 -1.92 -4.10
CA PHE A 91 -2.51 -1.52 -4.20
C PHE A 91 -2.43 -0.36 -5.19
N VAL A 92 -1.65 0.65 -4.85
CA VAL A 92 -1.47 1.83 -5.69
C VAL A 92 -0.03 1.85 -6.18
N LEU A 93 0.15 1.93 -7.49
CA LEU A 93 1.47 2.00 -8.11
C LEU A 93 1.82 3.45 -8.39
N ILE A 94 2.96 3.89 -7.86
CA ILE A 94 3.47 5.25 -7.99
C ILE A 94 4.82 5.21 -8.70
N ASP A 95 5.01 6.08 -9.69
CA ASP A 95 6.24 6.13 -10.46
C ASP A 95 7.32 7.03 -9.81
N ARG A 96 8.47 7.15 -10.47
CA ARG A 96 9.60 7.96 -9.97
C ARG A 96 9.28 9.45 -9.88
N GLN A 97 8.27 9.90 -10.62
CA GLN A 97 7.84 11.31 -10.63
C GLN A 97 6.66 11.54 -9.68
N MET A 98 6.37 10.57 -8.80
CA MET A 98 5.29 10.63 -7.82
C MET A 98 3.90 10.72 -8.45
N ARG A 99 3.74 10.14 -9.64
CA ARG A 99 2.44 10.04 -10.31
C ARG A 99 1.83 8.67 -10.08
N ILE A 100 0.52 8.64 -9.87
CA ILE A 100 -0.22 7.39 -9.75
C ILE A 100 -0.33 6.76 -11.14
N ARG A 101 0.12 5.52 -11.27
CA ARG A 101 0.12 4.79 -12.53
C ARG A 101 -0.95 3.70 -12.58
N GLY A 102 -1.51 3.32 -11.46
CA GLY A 102 -2.60 2.35 -11.46
C GLY A 102 -3.05 1.93 -10.08
N TYR A 103 -4.22 1.29 -10.07
CA TYR A 103 -4.82 0.68 -8.89
C TYR A 103 -5.04 -0.79 -9.19
N TYR A 104 -4.78 -1.65 -8.21
CA TYR A 104 -4.87 -3.09 -8.38
C TYR A 104 -5.51 -3.70 -7.15
N ASP A 105 -6.43 -4.64 -7.36
CA ASP A 105 -7.01 -5.38 -6.23
C ASP A 105 -5.96 -6.31 -5.63
N GLY A 106 -5.50 -5.97 -4.44
CA GLY A 106 -4.44 -6.71 -3.74
C GLY A 106 -4.87 -8.07 -3.23
N THR A 107 -6.14 -8.43 -3.39
CA THR A 107 -6.66 -9.77 -3.05
C THR A 107 -6.84 -10.65 -4.28
N ASN A 108 -6.69 -10.08 -5.48
CA ASN A 108 -6.89 -10.80 -6.73
C ASN A 108 -5.53 -11.16 -7.36
N PRO A 109 -5.16 -12.45 -7.38
CA PRO A 109 -3.86 -12.85 -7.92
C PRO A 109 -3.61 -12.44 -9.37
N LYS A 110 -4.66 -12.34 -10.18
CA LYS A 110 -4.54 -11.91 -11.58
C LYS A 110 -4.15 -10.44 -11.68
N GLU A 111 -4.78 -9.59 -10.86
CA GLU A 111 -4.44 -8.16 -10.82
C GLU A 111 -3.05 -7.94 -10.23
N VAL A 112 -2.66 -8.74 -9.26
CA VAL A 112 -1.29 -8.67 -8.71
C VAL A 112 -0.26 -9.09 -9.76
N SER A 113 -0.58 -10.07 -10.60
CA SER A 113 0.29 -10.44 -11.74
C SER A 113 0.43 -9.29 -12.72
N LEU A 114 -0.67 -8.59 -13.01
CA LEU A 114 -0.65 -7.40 -13.86
C LEU A 114 0.20 -6.28 -13.22
N LEU A 115 0.05 -6.08 -11.92
CA LEU A 115 0.87 -5.12 -11.17
C LEU A 115 2.36 -5.46 -11.30
N GLN A 116 2.73 -6.73 -11.18
CA GLN A 116 4.13 -7.14 -11.34
C GLN A 116 4.67 -6.78 -12.73
N ALA A 117 3.86 -6.99 -13.78
CA ALA A 117 4.26 -6.63 -15.13
C ALA A 117 4.43 -5.11 -15.28
N HIS A 118 3.54 -4.32 -14.70
CA HIS A 118 3.62 -2.88 -14.74
C HIS A 118 4.81 -2.34 -13.91
N ILE A 119 5.12 -2.94 -12.77
CA ILE A 119 6.32 -2.59 -11.99
C ILE A 119 7.58 -2.81 -12.83
N ALA A 120 7.69 -3.96 -13.47
CA ALA A 120 8.83 -4.27 -14.32
C ALA A 120 8.97 -3.23 -15.45
N GLN A 121 7.86 -2.84 -16.04
CA GLN A 121 7.84 -1.82 -17.10
C GLN A 121 8.32 -0.47 -16.57
N LEU A 122 7.86 -0.05 -15.39
CA LEU A 122 8.29 1.21 -14.78
C LEU A 122 9.77 1.20 -14.38
N LEU A 123 10.28 0.06 -13.93
CA LEU A 123 11.69 -0.05 -13.61
C LEU A 123 12.58 0.14 -14.84
N ASP A 124 12.09 -0.24 -16.03
CA ASP A 124 12.79 -0.04 -17.28
C ASP A 124 12.65 1.38 -17.81
N GLU A 125 11.67 2.14 -17.38
CA GLU A 125 11.52 3.55 -17.77
C GLU A 125 12.64 4.38 -17.14
N ARG A 126 13.33 5.16 -17.97
CA ARG A 126 14.34 6.12 -17.51
C ARG A 126 13.71 7.50 -17.48
N GLN A 127 13.68 8.07 -16.31
CA GLN A 127 13.03 9.37 -16.10
C GLN A 127 13.98 10.37 -15.51
#